data_18baa288cb3238fe6d5e523f42595439
#
_entry.id   18baa288cb3238fe6d5e523f42595439
#
_cell.length_a   1.000
_cell.length_b   1.000
_cell.length_c   1.000
_cell.angle_alpha   90.00
_cell.angle_beta   90.00
_cell.angle_gamma   90.00
#
_symmetry.space_group_name_H-M   'P 1'
#
loop_
_entity.id
_entity.type
_entity.pdbx_description
1 polymer ?
#
loop_
_entity_poly.entity_id
_entity_poly.type
_entity_poly.pdbx_seq_one_letter_code
_entity_poly.pdbx_strand_id
1 'polypeptide(L)'
;YNISVGCYSNGSFYNFKNAVQVNMLLAVPEGVTVEPAEVLVNQDEENWIEASAQVITEKDKHVSIVGYAIAQDESKPYLAYFNISSNGKITINPDTKDKLIAGEHYTLSLRLTTLAGNHMYADAVTFKVVAKPRNLFYIEQEFMPDLFEIEQQGESVIPTIEGSKENLKFTIKSVTPETSAFNIDTTTGQISIPEGHNLTATETPYVFDITVENAYGSTDFKAVYSVKIVTFIEPIVPEKFHYTPINSFYLPGSELTNYAKDNTFIGGAATFEFDSSNSDEIKALIEKEIITINSGDGSISITKDHTLSIGEHNIQVKVSNRKNKEGVVKPLTITVYKNPNSMDDTHFVSWGTNVETPYEIGVKQDFTPKKESTSLYRNIIRFPNRGNITSELPILGYN
;
A
#
# COMPACT_ATOMS: atom_id res chain seq x y z
N TYR A 1 25.88 1.88 54.04
CA TYR A 1 27.12 2.29 54.68
C TYR A 1 26.91 2.30 56.21
N ASN A 2 27.81 1.66 56.91
CA ASN A 2 27.84 1.70 58.37
C ASN A 2 28.87 2.72 58.82
N ILE A 3 28.42 3.75 59.52
CA ILE A 3 29.26 4.83 59.98
C ILE A 3 29.52 4.63 61.50
N SER A 4 30.78 4.59 61.88
CA SER A 4 31.16 4.57 63.28
C SER A 4 31.42 5.99 63.75
N VAL A 5 30.93 6.32 64.95
CA VAL A 5 31.08 7.66 65.56
C VAL A 5 32.00 7.58 66.77
N GLY A 6 33.03 8.38 66.75
CA GLY A 6 33.92 8.52 67.90
C GLY A 6 33.64 9.81 68.69
N CYS A 7 33.63 9.73 69.99
CA CYS A 7 33.57 10.92 70.86
C CYS A 7 34.53 10.84 72.00
N TYR A 8 34.99 11.99 72.49
CA TYR A 8 35.80 12.14 73.68
C TYR A 8 34.93 12.62 74.82
N SER A 9 35.02 11.94 75.93
CA SER A 9 34.37 12.35 77.16
C SER A 9 35.30 12.06 78.39
N ASN A 10 35.49 12.98 79.26
CA ASN A 10 36.34 12.87 80.46
C ASN A 10 37.75 12.32 80.18
N GLY A 11 38.40 12.75 79.07
CA GLY A 11 39.72 12.33 78.65
C GLY A 11 39.82 10.94 78.03
N SER A 12 38.71 10.25 77.84
CA SER A 12 38.64 8.93 77.20
C SER A 12 37.95 9.00 75.82
N PHE A 13 38.47 8.23 74.84
CA PHE A 13 37.87 8.09 73.50
C PHE A 13 36.91 6.91 73.49
N TYR A 14 35.71 7.17 73.10
CA TYR A 14 34.65 6.15 72.86
C TYR A 14 34.38 6.02 71.39
N ASN A 15 34.44 4.79 70.88
CA ASN A 15 34.12 4.48 69.49
C ASN A 15 32.84 3.63 69.42
N PHE A 16 31.80 4.23 68.92
CA PHE A 16 30.52 3.55 68.65
C PHE A 16 30.53 3.00 67.21
N LYS A 17 30.89 1.74 67.09
CA LYS A 17 30.92 1.04 65.78
C LYS A 17 29.50 0.90 65.25
N ASN A 18 29.34 1.20 63.94
CA ASN A 18 28.03 1.09 63.20
C ASN A 18 26.92 1.92 63.90
N ALA A 19 27.27 3.06 64.50
CA ALA A 19 26.32 3.91 65.21
C ALA A 19 25.23 4.50 64.30
N VAL A 20 25.55 4.67 63.00
CA VAL A 20 24.58 5.12 61.95
C VAL A 20 24.68 4.19 60.79
N GLN A 21 23.54 3.68 60.38
CA GLN A 21 23.41 2.94 59.14
C GLN A 21 22.74 3.82 58.07
N VAL A 22 23.47 4.07 56.98
CA VAL A 22 22.94 4.80 55.84
C VAL A 22 22.63 3.78 54.72
N ASN A 23 21.37 3.59 54.42
CA ASN A 23 20.92 2.84 53.28
C ASN A 23 20.71 3.80 52.11
N MET A 24 21.55 3.68 51.10
CA MET A 24 21.33 4.41 49.85
C MET A 24 20.37 3.58 48.98
N LEU A 25 19.23 4.12 48.75
CA LEU A 25 18.28 3.53 47.79
C LEU A 25 18.59 4.08 46.41
N LEU A 26 18.47 3.21 45.41
CA LEU A 26 18.49 3.64 44.02
C LEU A 26 17.22 4.43 43.75
N ALA A 27 17.36 5.67 43.34
CA ALA A 27 16.21 6.50 43.00
C ALA A 27 15.73 6.28 41.58
N VAL A 28 14.43 6.33 41.39
CA VAL A 28 13.79 6.37 40.07
C VAL A 28 13.68 7.83 39.61
N PRO A 29 13.70 8.13 38.31
CA PRO A 29 13.48 9.49 37.86
C PRO A 29 12.08 9.95 38.24
N GLU A 30 12.00 11.12 38.85
CA GLU A 30 10.73 11.79 39.14
C GLU A 30 10.64 13.08 38.31
N GLY A 31 9.41 13.58 38.08
CA GLY A 31 9.20 14.81 37.33
C GLY A 31 9.72 14.75 35.88
N VAL A 32 9.71 13.56 35.27
CA VAL A 32 10.10 13.41 33.88
C VAL A 32 8.97 13.93 33.01
N THR A 33 9.30 14.90 32.16
CA THR A 33 8.41 15.45 31.12
C THR A 33 9.14 15.48 29.82
N VAL A 34 8.41 15.66 28.73
CA VAL A 34 8.97 15.94 27.40
C VAL A 34 8.46 17.31 26.96
N GLU A 35 9.35 18.14 26.50
CA GLU A 35 9.02 19.49 26.07
C GLU A 35 9.50 19.76 24.64
N PRO A 36 8.59 20.18 23.75
CA PRO A 36 7.15 20.21 23.95
C PRO A 36 6.54 18.80 24.00
N ALA A 37 5.46 18.61 24.76
CA ALA A 37 4.74 17.33 24.82
C ALA A 37 4.01 17.00 23.49
N GLU A 38 3.67 18.04 22.71
CA GLU A 38 3.19 17.94 21.33
C GLU A 38 4.10 18.76 20.43
N VAL A 39 4.68 18.08 19.43
CA VAL A 39 5.54 18.68 18.40
C VAL A 39 4.74 18.83 17.13
N LEU A 40 4.52 20.07 16.69
CA LEU A 40 3.93 20.33 15.37
C LEU A 40 5.01 20.18 14.29
N VAL A 41 4.75 19.30 13.33
CA VAL A 41 5.64 19.01 12.20
C VAL A 41 4.94 19.48 10.93
N ASN A 42 5.16 20.72 10.53
CA ASN A 42 4.56 21.28 9.34
C ASN A 42 5.44 21.02 8.11
N GLN A 43 5.07 20.05 7.30
CA GLN A 43 5.83 19.62 6.11
C GLN A 43 5.93 20.69 5.00
N ASP A 44 5.24 21.81 5.12
CA ASP A 44 5.36 22.95 4.18
C ASP A 44 6.46 23.95 4.60
N GLU A 45 7.04 23.79 5.79
CA GLU A 45 8.17 24.57 6.27
C GLU A 45 9.49 23.96 5.76
N GLU A 46 10.47 24.81 5.46
CA GLU A 46 11.75 24.37 4.90
C GLU A 46 12.50 23.39 5.81
N ASN A 47 12.47 23.63 7.12
CA ASN A 47 13.22 22.85 8.12
C ASN A 47 12.35 21.94 8.99
N TRP A 48 11.20 21.50 8.51
CA TRP A 48 10.25 20.69 9.27
C TRP A 48 10.88 19.41 9.89
N ILE A 49 11.92 18.86 9.23
CA ILE A 49 12.62 17.67 9.70
C ILE A 49 13.44 17.92 10.99
N GLU A 50 13.74 19.18 11.32
CA GLU A 50 14.45 19.57 12.53
C GLU A 50 13.55 19.63 13.76
N ALA A 51 12.25 19.44 13.59
CA ALA A 51 11.29 19.38 14.67
C ALA A 51 11.72 18.35 15.73
N SER A 52 11.71 18.76 16.97
CA SER A 52 12.27 17.93 18.04
C SER A 52 11.61 18.22 19.39
N ALA A 53 11.74 17.25 20.31
CA ALA A 53 11.36 17.40 21.69
C ALA A 53 12.54 17.01 22.59
N GLN A 54 12.55 17.48 23.82
CA GLN A 54 13.59 17.22 24.79
C GLN A 54 13.01 16.58 26.04
N VAL A 55 13.60 15.49 26.50
CA VAL A 55 13.28 14.91 27.80
C VAL A 55 13.84 15.85 28.88
N ILE A 56 12.96 16.27 29.78
CA ILE A 56 13.27 17.11 30.92
C ILE A 56 13.12 16.28 32.20
N THR A 57 14.06 16.41 33.10
CA THR A 57 14.02 15.79 34.42
C THR A 57 14.18 16.85 35.50
N GLU A 58 13.63 16.64 36.70
CA GLU A 58 13.80 17.57 37.79
C GLU A 58 15.29 17.67 38.20
N LYS A 59 15.83 18.87 38.11
CA LYS A 59 17.26 19.15 38.39
C LYS A 59 17.71 18.81 39.81
N ASP A 60 16.78 18.82 40.75
CA ASP A 60 17.11 18.74 42.20
C ASP A 60 17.17 17.29 42.70
N LYS A 61 16.83 16.30 41.94
CA LYS A 61 16.74 14.90 42.39
C LYS A 61 17.90 14.01 41.94
N HIS A 62 18.98 14.58 41.43
CA HIS A 62 20.29 13.92 41.16
C HIS A 62 20.24 12.47 40.67
N VAL A 63 19.19 12.08 39.93
CA VAL A 63 19.09 10.75 39.33
C VAL A 63 19.80 10.77 38.00
N SER A 64 20.91 10.06 37.90
CA SER A 64 21.61 9.92 36.62
C SER A 64 20.85 9.00 35.68
N ILE A 65 20.40 9.56 34.57
CA ILE A 65 19.87 8.77 33.47
C ILE A 65 21.07 8.32 32.64
N VAL A 66 21.25 7.02 32.52
CA VAL A 66 22.37 6.39 31.78
C VAL A 66 21.96 5.94 30.37
N GLY A 67 20.66 5.94 30.05
CA GLY A 67 20.17 5.62 28.75
C GLY A 67 18.77 6.14 28.46
N TYR A 68 18.57 6.60 27.22
CA TYR A 68 17.30 7.02 26.68
C TYR A 68 16.97 6.11 25.49
N ALA A 69 15.75 5.63 25.40
CA ALA A 69 15.28 4.84 24.27
C ALA A 69 13.79 5.12 24.00
N ILE A 70 13.39 5.05 22.74
CA ILE A 70 11.98 4.93 22.37
C ILE A 70 11.56 3.50 22.74
N ALA A 71 10.48 3.38 23.50
CA ALA A 71 9.95 2.08 23.89
C ALA A 71 9.43 1.33 22.66
N GLN A 72 9.88 0.11 22.47
CA GLN A 72 9.49 -0.69 21.31
C GLN A 72 8.09 -1.28 21.51
N ASP A 73 7.30 -1.25 20.43
CA ASP A 73 5.96 -1.83 20.36
C ASP A 73 5.78 -2.35 18.93
N GLU A 74 5.67 -3.65 18.75
CA GLU A 74 5.54 -4.28 17.43
C GLU A 74 4.29 -3.83 16.68
N SER A 75 3.26 -3.37 17.39
CA SER A 75 2.04 -2.84 16.79
C SER A 75 2.22 -1.42 16.20
N LYS A 76 3.34 -0.76 16.51
CA LYS A 76 3.62 0.62 16.10
C LYS A 76 4.90 0.71 15.25
N PRO A 77 4.89 0.26 13.99
CA PRO A 77 6.08 0.26 13.13
C PRO A 77 6.65 1.68 12.90
N TYR A 78 5.85 2.71 13.09
CA TYR A 78 6.27 4.11 12.94
C TYR A 78 7.28 4.57 14.02
N LEU A 79 7.50 3.80 15.09
CA LEU A 79 8.52 4.14 16.10
C LEU A 79 9.92 4.27 15.48
N ALA A 80 10.20 3.55 14.40
CA ALA A 80 11.45 3.65 13.64
C ALA A 80 11.61 4.98 12.86
N TYR A 81 10.55 5.80 12.79
CA TYR A 81 10.62 7.11 12.13
C TYR A 81 11.23 8.19 13.02
N PHE A 82 11.57 7.86 14.25
CA PHE A 82 12.11 8.78 15.25
C PHE A 82 13.40 8.23 15.86
N ASN A 83 14.28 9.15 16.25
CA ASN A 83 15.51 8.87 16.96
C ASN A 83 15.47 9.55 18.32
N ILE A 84 16.17 8.97 19.29
CA ILE A 84 16.46 9.62 20.57
C ILE A 84 17.96 9.58 20.82
N SER A 85 18.53 10.72 21.17
CA SER A 85 19.96 10.86 21.45
C SER A 85 20.29 10.51 22.90
N SER A 86 21.58 10.38 23.19
CA SER A 86 22.09 10.11 24.55
C SER A 86 21.81 11.21 25.57
N ASN A 87 21.41 12.41 25.14
CA ASN A 87 21.00 13.51 26.02
C ASN A 87 19.47 13.68 26.08
N GLY A 88 18.70 12.72 25.54
CA GLY A 88 17.25 12.71 25.57
C GLY A 88 16.57 13.62 24.55
N LYS A 89 17.27 14.09 23.51
CA LYS A 89 16.64 14.82 22.40
C LYS A 89 15.99 13.83 21.43
N ILE A 90 14.70 14.00 21.18
CA ILE A 90 13.89 13.21 20.25
C ILE A 90 13.80 13.99 18.95
N THR A 91 14.10 13.34 17.83
CA THR A 91 14.12 13.94 16.49
C THR A 91 13.48 13.01 15.48
N ILE A 92 13.09 13.56 14.33
CA ILE A 92 12.69 12.78 13.17
C ILE A 92 13.92 12.08 12.58
N ASN A 93 13.77 10.84 12.18
CA ASN A 93 14.81 10.09 11.48
C ASN A 93 14.85 10.52 10.00
N PRO A 94 15.94 11.13 9.51
CA PRO A 94 16.03 11.62 8.13
C PRO A 94 15.81 10.53 7.07
N ASP A 95 16.20 9.29 7.36
CA ASP A 95 16.10 8.17 6.42
C ASP A 95 14.67 7.68 6.20
N THR A 96 13.74 8.08 7.09
CA THR A 96 12.34 7.64 7.05
C THR A 96 11.36 8.82 6.98
N LYS A 97 11.85 10.03 6.75
CA LYS A 97 11.03 11.26 6.70
C LYS A 97 9.85 11.16 5.72
N ASP A 98 10.07 10.48 4.58
CA ASP A 98 9.05 10.33 3.53
C ASP A 98 7.90 9.36 3.92
N LYS A 99 8.03 8.68 5.07
CA LYS A 99 6.99 7.82 5.64
C LYS A 99 6.05 8.56 6.59
N LEU A 100 6.37 9.80 6.94
CA LEU A 100 5.50 10.62 7.78
C LEU A 100 4.36 11.19 6.94
N ILE A 101 3.13 10.88 7.34
CA ILE A 101 1.91 11.23 6.60
C ILE A 101 1.27 12.45 7.26
N ALA A 102 1.00 13.48 6.47
CA ALA A 102 0.29 14.67 6.97
C ALA A 102 -1.14 14.32 7.38
N GLY A 103 -1.54 14.81 8.55
CA GLY A 103 -2.80 14.47 9.20
C GLY A 103 -2.70 13.36 10.24
N GLU A 104 -1.55 12.66 10.31
CA GLU A 104 -1.31 11.60 11.29
C GLU A 104 -0.62 12.12 12.56
N HIS A 105 -0.89 11.41 13.66
CA HIS A 105 -0.30 11.67 14.98
C HIS A 105 0.55 10.47 15.40
N TYR A 106 1.81 10.73 15.70
CA TYR A 106 2.79 9.71 16.09
C TYR A 106 3.12 9.86 17.56
N THR A 107 2.53 9.03 18.41
CA THR A 107 2.72 9.08 19.86
C THR A 107 3.78 8.10 20.30
N LEU A 108 4.81 8.60 21.00
CA LEU A 108 5.96 7.83 21.44
C LEU A 108 5.94 7.64 22.96
N SER A 109 6.16 6.41 23.39
CA SER A 109 6.48 6.06 24.76
C SER A 109 8.00 5.96 24.92
N LEU A 110 8.51 6.34 26.09
CA LEU A 110 9.95 6.36 26.34
C LEU A 110 10.35 5.34 27.40
N ARG A 111 11.54 4.82 27.28
CA ARG A 111 12.21 4.01 28.28
C ARG A 111 13.49 4.73 28.71
N LEU A 112 13.54 5.13 29.95
CA LEU A 112 14.72 5.72 30.60
C LEU A 112 15.41 4.66 31.48
N THR A 113 16.70 4.53 31.35
CA THR A 113 17.50 3.61 32.13
C THR A 113 18.30 4.38 33.17
N THR A 114 18.24 3.95 34.43
CA THR A 114 19.03 4.45 35.55
C THR A 114 19.75 3.30 36.23
N LEU A 115 20.52 3.56 37.25
CA LEU A 115 21.10 2.49 38.09
C LEU A 115 20.03 1.66 38.82
N ALA A 116 18.82 2.22 39.02
CA ALA A 116 17.67 1.50 39.57
C ALA A 116 16.93 0.61 38.56
N GLY A 117 17.32 0.63 37.28
CA GLY A 117 16.73 -0.15 36.20
C GLY A 117 16.05 0.69 35.12
N ASN A 118 15.14 0.05 34.38
CA ASN A 118 14.39 0.67 33.30
C ASN A 118 13.06 1.23 33.83
N HIS A 119 12.72 2.42 33.37
CA HIS A 119 11.48 3.13 33.74
C HIS A 119 10.74 3.51 32.45
N MET A 120 9.45 3.14 32.37
CA MET A 120 8.61 3.38 31.20
C MET A 120 7.75 4.63 31.42
N TYR A 121 7.69 5.46 30.40
CA TYR A 121 6.83 6.65 30.32
C TYR A 121 5.94 6.51 29.09
N ALA A 122 4.69 6.11 29.33
CA ALA A 122 3.72 5.92 28.26
C ALA A 122 3.31 7.26 27.65
N ASP A 123 3.15 7.26 26.32
CA ASP A 123 2.62 8.39 25.54
C ASP A 123 3.27 9.74 25.92
N ALA A 124 4.60 9.71 26.05
CA ALA A 124 5.38 10.82 26.59
C ALA A 124 5.45 12.04 25.66
N VAL A 125 5.34 11.83 24.34
CA VAL A 125 5.35 12.89 23.33
C VAL A 125 4.57 12.49 22.10
N THR A 126 3.91 13.45 21.46
CA THR A 126 3.20 13.26 20.19
C THR A 126 3.78 14.19 19.13
N PHE A 127 4.15 13.63 17.97
CA PHE A 127 4.48 14.40 16.78
C PHE A 127 3.24 14.47 15.89
N LYS A 128 2.67 15.67 15.76
CA LYS A 128 1.52 15.97 14.90
C LYS A 128 2.04 16.45 13.57
N VAL A 129 1.95 15.59 12.54
CA VAL A 129 2.41 15.92 11.18
C VAL A 129 1.29 16.59 10.42
N VAL A 130 1.57 17.76 9.86
CA VAL A 130 0.59 18.58 9.16
C VAL A 130 1.14 19.10 7.83
N ALA A 131 0.22 19.37 6.90
CA ALA A 131 0.51 20.04 5.63
C ALA A 131 -0.74 20.71 5.08
N LYS A 132 -0.55 21.72 4.24
CA LYS A 132 -1.63 22.26 3.40
C LYS A 132 -2.16 21.21 2.43
N PRO A 133 -3.32 21.40 1.80
CA PRO A 133 -3.89 20.47 0.83
C PRO A 133 -2.94 20.21 -0.35
N ARG A 134 -2.80 18.94 -0.74
CA ARG A 134 -1.96 18.46 -1.84
C ARG A 134 -2.72 17.40 -2.64
N ASN A 135 -2.33 17.19 -3.91
CA ASN A 135 -2.77 16.06 -4.75
C ASN A 135 -4.30 15.84 -4.75
N LEU A 136 -5.07 16.90 -5.01
CA LEU A 136 -6.51 16.77 -5.22
C LEU A 136 -6.77 15.92 -6.47
N PHE A 137 -7.53 14.85 -6.32
CA PHE A 137 -7.78 13.93 -7.40
C PHE A 137 -9.24 13.47 -7.44
N TYR A 138 -9.88 13.68 -8.60
CA TYR A 138 -11.19 13.14 -8.97
C TYR A 138 -10.95 11.93 -9.88
N ILE A 139 -11.42 10.75 -9.49
CA ILE A 139 -11.14 9.50 -10.22
C ILE A 139 -11.65 9.52 -11.67
N GLU A 140 -12.71 10.25 -11.94
CA GLU A 140 -13.27 10.40 -13.28
C GLU A 140 -12.29 11.03 -14.28
N GLN A 141 -11.28 11.76 -13.77
CA GLN A 141 -10.30 12.45 -14.63
C GLN A 141 -9.18 11.56 -15.14
N GLU A 142 -9.06 10.36 -14.63
CA GLU A 142 -7.98 9.46 -15.04
C GLU A 142 -8.12 9.00 -16.49
N PHE A 143 -9.35 8.91 -17.01
CA PHE A 143 -9.63 8.27 -18.31
C PHE A 143 -10.38 9.14 -19.30
N MET A 144 -11.36 9.92 -18.86
CA MET A 144 -12.16 10.79 -19.71
C MET A 144 -12.88 11.85 -18.87
N PRO A 145 -13.35 12.95 -19.49
CA PRO A 145 -14.26 13.86 -18.79
C PRO A 145 -15.46 13.09 -18.26
N ASP A 146 -15.89 13.43 -17.04
CA ASP A 146 -17.14 12.95 -16.49
C ASP A 146 -18.34 13.32 -17.37
N LEU A 147 -19.48 12.64 -17.23
CA LEU A 147 -20.65 12.89 -18.04
C LEU A 147 -21.87 13.20 -17.18
N PHE A 148 -22.52 14.34 -17.45
CA PHE A 148 -23.83 14.67 -16.89
C PHE A 148 -24.84 14.77 -18.04
N GLU A 149 -26.09 14.39 -17.79
CA GLU A 149 -27.13 14.50 -18.78
C GLU A 149 -27.81 15.86 -18.72
N ILE A 150 -28.31 16.34 -19.87
CA ILE A 150 -29.13 17.55 -19.96
C ILE A 150 -30.35 17.44 -19.03
N GLU A 151 -30.71 18.55 -18.38
CA GLU A 151 -31.86 18.66 -17.50
C GLU A 151 -31.88 17.74 -16.25
N GLN A 152 -30.93 16.81 -16.13
CA GLN A 152 -30.85 15.89 -15.01
C GLN A 152 -29.86 16.37 -13.98
N GLN A 153 -30.10 16.05 -12.69
CA GLN A 153 -29.07 16.26 -11.68
C GLN A 153 -27.88 15.34 -11.92
N GLY A 154 -26.70 15.84 -11.62
CA GLY A 154 -25.45 15.09 -11.69
C GLY A 154 -24.55 15.39 -10.50
N GLU A 155 -23.73 14.42 -10.11
CA GLU A 155 -22.77 14.57 -9.02
C GLU A 155 -21.49 13.84 -9.37
N SER A 156 -20.33 14.43 -9.08
CA SER A 156 -19.05 13.75 -9.14
C SER A 156 -18.90 12.71 -8.02
N VAL A 157 -17.90 11.86 -8.09
CA VAL A 157 -17.41 11.14 -6.93
C VAL A 157 -16.77 12.15 -5.96
N ILE A 158 -16.74 11.83 -4.67
CA ILE A 158 -15.99 12.62 -3.68
C ILE A 158 -14.49 12.46 -4.00
N PRO A 159 -13.76 13.58 -4.20
CA PRO A 159 -12.36 13.49 -4.55
C PRO A 159 -11.50 12.99 -3.39
N THR A 160 -10.33 12.46 -3.70
CA THR A 160 -9.29 12.22 -2.73
C THR A 160 -8.38 13.43 -2.62
N ILE A 161 -7.83 13.66 -1.43
CA ILE A 161 -6.91 14.75 -1.16
C ILE A 161 -5.87 14.32 -0.13
N GLU A 162 -4.64 14.72 -0.34
CA GLU A 162 -3.56 14.57 0.61
C GLU A 162 -3.35 15.86 1.42
N GLY A 163 -2.63 15.74 2.53
CA GLY A 163 -2.45 16.81 3.50
C GLY A 163 -3.34 16.64 4.72
N SER A 164 -3.31 17.61 5.61
CA SER A 164 -4.16 17.59 6.82
C SER A 164 -5.61 17.80 6.48
N LYS A 165 -6.48 16.98 7.04
CA LYS A 165 -7.93 17.01 6.79
C LYS A 165 -8.69 17.91 7.77
N GLU A 166 -7.98 18.58 8.66
CA GLU A 166 -8.57 19.46 9.67
C GLU A 166 -9.09 20.74 9.03
N ASN A 167 -10.39 21.01 9.19
CA ASN A 167 -11.07 22.17 8.64
C ASN A 167 -10.98 22.30 7.11
N LEU A 168 -11.05 21.19 6.38
CA LEU A 168 -11.09 21.23 4.92
C LEU A 168 -12.27 22.03 4.41
N LYS A 169 -11.97 22.89 3.42
CA LYS A 169 -12.96 23.67 2.72
C LYS A 169 -12.64 23.71 1.22
N PHE A 170 -13.60 23.30 0.42
CA PHE A 170 -13.51 23.28 -1.03
C PHE A 170 -14.30 24.46 -1.65
N THR A 171 -13.74 25.06 -2.69
CA THR A 171 -14.36 26.18 -3.41
C THR A 171 -14.04 26.08 -4.90
N ILE A 172 -15.04 26.18 -5.77
CA ILE A 172 -14.80 26.35 -7.20
C ILE A 172 -14.17 27.72 -7.41
N LYS A 173 -12.92 27.72 -7.91
CA LYS A 173 -12.21 28.96 -8.25
C LYS A 173 -12.63 29.48 -9.61
N SER A 174 -12.74 28.61 -10.59
CA SER A 174 -13.21 28.91 -11.93
C SER A 174 -13.74 27.68 -12.64
N VAL A 175 -14.63 27.90 -13.61
CA VAL A 175 -15.10 26.87 -14.55
C VAL A 175 -14.91 27.42 -15.96
N THR A 176 -14.36 26.62 -16.84
CA THR A 176 -14.16 26.99 -18.25
C THR A 176 -14.80 25.95 -19.18
N PRO A 177 -15.77 26.29 -20.05
CA PRO A 177 -16.42 27.60 -20.25
C PRO A 177 -17.13 28.13 -19.00
N GLU A 178 -17.19 29.47 -18.85
CA GLU A 178 -17.76 30.12 -17.67
C GLU A 178 -19.26 29.77 -17.50
N THR A 179 -19.63 29.31 -16.31
CA THR A 179 -21.03 29.05 -15.93
C THR A 179 -21.16 29.00 -14.42
N SER A 180 -22.37 29.35 -13.92
CA SER A 180 -22.73 29.22 -12.50
C SER A 180 -23.64 28.03 -12.21
N ALA A 181 -23.79 27.11 -13.16
CA ALA A 181 -24.73 25.99 -13.02
C ALA A 181 -24.20 24.89 -12.05
N PHE A 182 -22.88 24.82 -11.80
CA PHE A 182 -22.30 23.83 -10.93
C PHE A 182 -22.15 24.33 -9.49
N ASN A 183 -22.31 23.40 -8.55
CA ASN A 183 -22.04 23.60 -7.14
C ASN A 183 -20.93 22.68 -6.67
N ILE A 184 -20.28 23.03 -5.57
CA ILE A 184 -19.34 22.16 -4.86
C ILE A 184 -19.78 22.04 -3.40
N ASP A 185 -19.80 20.83 -2.88
CA ASP A 185 -19.92 20.64 -1.44
C ASP A 185 -18.65 21.13 -0.76
N THR A 186 -18.78 22.12 0.08
CA THR A 186 -17.62 22.79 0.71
C THR A 186 -16.85 21.91 1.67
N THR A 187 -17.40 20.78 2.11
CA THR A 187 -16.79 19.85 3.08
C THR A 187 -16.19 18.65 2.38
N THR A 188 -16.90 18.09 1.39
CA THR A 188 -16.49 16.87 0.71
C THR A 188 -15.76 17.11 -0.60
N GLY A 189 -15.95 18.29 -1.20
CA GLY A 189 -15.42 18.61 -2.53
C GLY A 189 -16.20 17.99 -3.68
N GLN A 190 -17.34 17.33 -3.41
CA GLN A 190 -18.19 16.76 -4.45
C GLN A 190 -18.77 17.87 -5.32
N ILE A 191 -18.61 17.77 -6.63
CA ILE A 191 -19.19 18.70 -7.61
C ILE A 191 -20.56 18.17 -8.01
N SER A 192 -21.54 19.06 -8.09
CA SER A 192 -22.91 18.73 -8.48
C SER A 192 -23.52 19.73 -9.43
N ILE A 193 -24.53 19.29 -10.15
CA ILE A 193 -25.40 20.13 -10.95
C ILE A 193 -26.87 19.80 -10.64
N PRO A 194 -27.74 20.76 -10.44
CA PRO A 194 -29.12 20.50 -10.08
C PRO A 194 -29.95 19.98 -11.26
N GLU A 195 -31.07 19.32 -10.97
CA GLU A 195 -32.08 18.99 -11.95
C GLU A 195 -32.65 20.27 -12.62
N GLY A 196 -32.95 20.20 -13.90
CA GLY A 196 -33.48 21.34 -14.67
C GLY A 196 -32.44 22.40 -14.97
N HIS A 197 -31.16 22.13 -14.90
CA HIS A 197 -30.11 23.06 -15.34
C HIS A 197 -30.22 23.37 -16.84
N ASN A 198 -29.80 24.58 -17.22
CA ASN A 198 -29.99 25.10 -18.60
C ASN A 198 -28.77 24.77 -19.52
N LEU A 199 -27.85 23.91 -19.11
CA LEU A 199 -26.69 23.55 -19.95
C LEU A 199 -27.15 22.59 -21.07
N THR A 200 -26.65 22.81 -22.27
CA THR A 200 -26.91 21.99 -23.45
C THR A 200 -25.77 20.98 -23.64
N ALA A 201 -26.06 19.89 -24.34
CA ALA A 201 -25.03 18.92 -24.71
C ALA A 201 -23.90 19.61 -25.51
N THR A 202 -22.66 19.30 -25.15
CA THR A 202 -21.46 19.91 -25.73
C THR A 202 -20.31 18.91 -25.86
N GLU A 203 -19.54 19.05 -26.94
CA GLU A 203 -18.29 18.30 -27.09
C GLU A 203 -17.13 18.89 -26.26
N THR A 204 -17.22 20.18 -25.95
CA THR A 204 -16.21 20.84 -25.10
C THR A 204 -16.55 20.62 -23.63
N PRO A 205 -15.65 19.98 -22.84
CA PRO A 205 -15.90 19.78 -21.42
C PRO A 205 -15.83 21.10 -20.65
N TYR A 206 -16.58 21.16 -19.56
CA TYR A 206 -16.38 22.15 -18.51
C TYR A 206 -15.21 21.71 -17.65
N VAL A 207 -14.21 22.56 -17.49
CA VAL A 207 -12.97 22.29 -16.75
C VAL A 207 -12.95 23.16 -15.50
N PHE A 208 -12.59 22.56 -14.36
CA PHE A 208 -12.66 23.20 -13.04
C PHE A 208 -11.26 23.45 -12.47
N ASP A 209 -11.06 24.69 -12.02
CA ASP A 209 -10.04 25.03 -11.06
C ASP A 209 -10.68 25.07 -9.67
N ILE A 210 -10.06 24.41 -8.69
CA ILE A 210 -10.58 24.30 -7.33
C ILE A 210 -9.54 24.80 -6.35
N THR A 211 -9.99 25.66 -5.41
CA THR A 211 -9.19 26.02 -4.23
C THR A 211 -9.62 25.12 -3.07
N VAL A 212 -8.66 24.50 -2.42
CA VAL A 212 -8.87 23.78 -1.17
C VAL A 212 -8.05 24.42 -0.07
N GLU A 213 -8.69 24.64 1.08
CA GLU A 213 -8.12 25.24 2.27
C GLU A 213 -8.23 24.26 3.44
N ASN A 214 -7.25 24.24 4.32
CA ASN A 214 -7.29 23.60 5.64
C ASN A 214 -6.71 24.52 6.72
N ALA A 215 -6.58 24.04 7.96
CA ALA A 215 -6.05 24.83 9.08
C ALA A 215 -4.60 25.31 8.85
N TYR A 216 -3.86 24.75 7.88
CA TYR A 216 -2.42 24.98 7.65
C TYR A 216 -2.14 25.72 6.34
N GLY A 217 -3.15 26.03 5.56
CA GLY A 217 -3.02 26.82 4.34
C GLY A 217 -3.99 26.44 3.24
N SER A 218 -3.81 27.05 2.08
CA SER A 218 -4.64 26.81 0.90
C SER A 218 -3.80 26.44 -0.31
N THR A 219 -4.40 25.69 -1.23
CA THR A 219 -3.79 25.30 -2.51
C THR A 219 -4.81 25.45 -3.63
N ASP A 220 -4.37 26.02 -4.73
CA ASP A 220 -5.14 26.12 -5.97
C ASP A 220 -4.76 24.95 -6.88
N PHE A 221 -5.75 24.16 -7.23
CA PHE A 221 -5.61 23.04 -8.15
C PHE A 221 -6.23 23.41 -9.49
N LYS A 222 -5.42 23.35 -10.55
CA LYS A 222 -5.84 23.75 -11.90
C LYS A 222 -6.29 22.55 -12.71
N ALA A 223 -7.40 22.68 -13.42
CA ALA A 223 -7.95 21.68 -14.33
C ALA A 223 -8.08 20.27 -13.71
N VAL A 224 -8.46 20.21 -12.42
CA VAL A 224 -8.48 18.95 -11.65
C VAL A 224 -9.73 18.12 -11.85
N TYR A 225 -10.74 18.67 -12.46
CA TYR A 225 -11.98 17.99 -12.81
C TYR A 225 -12.50 18.53 -14.13
N SER A 226 -13.09 17.67 -14.94
CA SER A 226 -13.79 18.09 -16.14
C SER A 226 -15.04 17.24 -16.36
N VAL A 227 -16.07 17.84 -16.96
CA VAL A 227 -17.33 17.17 -17.23
C VAL A 227 -17.91 17.63 -18.56
N LYS A 228 -18.45 16.69 -19.34
CA LYS A 228 -19.28 16.99 -20.51
C LYS A 228 -20.75 16.88 -20.18
N ILE A 229 -21.55 17.73 -20.78
CA ILE A 229 -23.02 17.61 -20.78
C ILE A 229 -23.40 16.82 -22.03
N VAL A 230 -24.12 15.72 -21.84
CA VAL A 230 -24.55 14.80 -22.90
C VAL A 230 -26.09 14.65 -22.92
N THR A 231 -26.63 14.24 -24.04
CA THR A 231 -28.08 14.01 -24.15
C THR A 231 -28.54 12.76 -23.40
N PHE A 232 -27.69 11.73 -23.34
CA PHE A 232 -28.04 10.46 -22.73
C PHE A 232 -26.79 9.66 -22.31
N ILE A 233 -26.85 9.01 -21.16
CA ILE A 233 -25.84 8.04 -20.69
C ILE A 233 -26.44 6.64 -20.79
N GLU A 234 -25.80 5.77 -21.58
CA GLU A 234 -26.25 4.41 -21.81
C GLU A 234 -26.11 3.58 -20.52
N PRO A 235 -27.20 2.96 -20.00
CA PRO A 235 -27.13 2.08 -18.85
C PRO A 235 -26.25 0.85 -19.11
N ILE A 236 -25.62 0.32 -18.07
CA ILE A 236 -24.90 -0.95 -18.18
C ILE A 236 -25.91 -2.08 -18.35
N VAL A 237 -25.68 -2.90 -19.41
CA VAL A 237 -26.43 -4.13 -19.66
C VAL A 237 -25.67 -5.30 -19.06
N PRO A 238 -26.12 -5.87 -17.91
CA PRO A 238 -25.34 -6.89 -17.17
C PRO A 238 -25.00 -8.13 -17.96
N GLU A 239 -25.86 -8.54 -18.90
CA GLU A 239 -25.69 -9.71 -19.76
C GLU A 239 -24.64 -9.49 -20.86
N LYS A 240 -24.25 -8.24 -21.09
CA LYS A 240 -23.25 -7.84 -22.08
C LYS A 240 -21.87 -7.57 -21.47
N PHE A 241 -21.76 -7.63 -20.13
CA PHE A 241 -20.48 -7.46 -19.43
C PHE A 241 -19.93 -8.84 -19.06
N HIS A 242 -18.86 -9.27 -19.67
CA HIS A 242 -18.14 -10.50 -19.37
C HIS A 242 -16.72 -10.49 -19.94
N TYR A 243 -15.89 -11.37 -19.43
CA TYR A 243 -14.55 -11.67 -19.93
C TYR A 243 -14.53 -13.09 -20.49
N THR A 244 -13.82 -13.29 -21.59
CA THR A 244 -13.55 -14.65 -22.09
C THR A 244 -12.63 -15.39 -21.11
N PRO A 245 -12.96 -16.61 -20.64
CA PRO A 245 -12.11 -17.38 -19.74
C PRO A 245 -10.75 -17.71 -20.33
N ILE A 246 -9.70 -17.68 -19.52
CA ILE A 246 -8.33 -18.03 -19.92
C ILE A 246 -8.00 -19.45 -19.44
N ASN A 247 -7.91 -20.40 -20.37
CA ASN A 247 -7.69 -21.81 -20.09
C ASN A 247 -6.24 -22.29 -20.38
N SER A 248 -5.29 -21.37 -20.47
CA SER A 248 -3.90 -21.68 -20.83
C SER A 248 -2.89 -20.79 -20.09
N PHE A 249 -3.12 -20.56 -18.83
CA PHE A 249 -2.22 -19.77 -17.98
C PHE A 249 -1.28 -20.70 -17.21
N TYR A 250 0.02 -20.42 -17.17
CA TYR A 250 1.01 -21.36 -16.63
C TYR A 250 1.89 -20.73 -15.54
N LEU A 251 2.27 -21.52 -14.53
CA LEU A 251 3.29 -21.22 -13.53
C LEU A 251 4.58 -21.99 -13.81
N PRO A 252 5.76 -21.31 -13.68
CA PRO A 252 5.97 -19.87 -13.63
C PRO A 252 5.99 -19.25 -15.03
N GLY A 253 5.80 -17.96 -15.12
CA GLY A 253 6.20 -17.16 -16.27
C GLY A 253 5.12 -16.78 -17.27
N SER A 254 3.86 -17.14 -17.06
CA SER A 254 2.77 -16.56 -17.86
C SER A 254 2.49 -15.12 -17.41
N GLU A 255 2.19 -14.27 -18.38
CA GLU A 255 1.76 -12.91 -18.15
C GLU A 255 0.52 -12.59 -18.97
N LEU A 256 -0.22 -11.60 -18.53
CA LEU A 256 -1.38 -11.08 -19.21
C LEU A 256 -1.21 -9.58 -19.34
N THR A 257 -1.30 -9.05 -20.53
CA THR A 257 -1.15 -7.61 -20.77
C THR A 257 -2.41 -7.06 -21.41
N ASN A 258 -3.04 -6.10 -20.72
CA ASN A 258 -4.23 -5.39 -21.20
C ASN A 258 -5.32 -6.32 -21.74
N TYR A 259 -5.64 -7.38 -21.00
CA TYR A 259 -6.67 -8.34 -21.40
C TYR A 259 -8.04 -7.69 -21.30
N ALA A 260 -8.61 -7.38 -22.44
CA ALA A 260 -9.85 -6.65 -22.55
C ALA A 260 -11.08 -7.50 -22.19
N LYS A 261 -12.12 -6.85 -21.65
CA LYS A 261 -13.46 -7.44 -21.62
C LYS A 261 -13.98 -7.68 -23.03
N ASP A 262 -14.99 -8.51 -23.17
CA ASP A 262 -15.57 -8.81 -24.45
C ASP A 262 -16.18 -7.56 -25.11
N ASN A 263 -16.07 -7.48 -26.42
CA ASN A 263 -16.50 -6.34 -27.22
C ASN A 263 -18.04 -6.18 -27.31
N THR A 264 -18.78 -7.09 -26.69
CA THR A 264 -20.25 -7.00 -26.57
C THR A 264 -20.71 -6.08 -25.43
N PHE A 265 -19.78 -5.56 -24.61
CA PHE A 265 -20.11 -4.68 -23.51
C PHE A 265 -20.93 -3.48 -23.96
N ILE A 266 -22.00 -3.20 -23.21
CA ILE A 266 -22.89 -2.05 -23.38
C ILE A 266 -22.96 -1.30 -22.08
N GLY A 267 -22.64 -0.01 -22.11
CA GLY A 267 -22.66 0.90 -20.95
C GLY A 267 -21.87 2.16 -21.25
N GLY A 268 -22.50 3.32 -21.12
CA GLY A 268 -21.85 4.62 -21.36
C GLY A 268 -21.06 5.08 -20.13
N ALA A 269 -19.88 5.68 -20.34
CA ALA A 269 -19.03 6.25 -19.29
C ALA A 269 -18.89 5.34 -18.07
N ALA A 270 -18.53 4.09 -18.31
CA ALA A 270 -18.38 3.08 -17.27
C ALA A 270 -16.98 3.17 -16.62
N THR A 271 -16.92 2.96 -15.33
CA THR A 271 -15.70 2.76 -14.55
C THR A 271 -15.60 1.31 -14.10
N PHE A 272 -14.38 0.78 -14.11
CA PHE A 272 -14.08 -0.61 -13.77
C PHE A 272 -13.15 -0.66 -12.56
N GLU A 273 -13.45 -1.53 -11.61
CA GLU A 273 -12.66 -1.72 -10.41
C GLU A 273 -12.63 -3.19 -10.00
N PHE A 274 -11.69 -3.60 -9.18
CA PHE A 274 -11.74 -4.91 -8.55
C PHE A 274 -12.79 -4.92 -7.44
N ASP A 275 -13.66 -5.92 -7.46
CA ASP A 275 -14.71 -6.05 -6.45
C ASP A 275 -14.14 -6.54 -5.11
N SER A 276 -14.74 -6.08 -4.02
CA SER A 276 -14.36 -6.47 -2.66
C SER A 276 -14.55 -7.95 -2.35
N SER A 277 -15.34 -8.67 -3.15
CA SER A 277 -15.57 -10.12 -3.03
C SER A 277 -14.43 -10.99 -3.56
N ASN A 278 -13.36 -10.40 -4.13
CA ASN A 278 -12.17 -11.14 -4.50
C ASN A 278 -11.60 -11.94 -3.32
N SER A 279 -11.02 -13.12 -3.61
CA SER A 279 -10.33 -13.94 -2.59
C SER A 279 -9.13 -13.22 -2.00
N ASP A 280 -8.71 -13.63 -0.80
CA ASP A 280 -7.54 -13.03 -0.13
C ASP A 280 -6.25 -13.20 -0.96
N GLU A 281 -6.11 -14.31 -1.70
CA GLU A 281 -5.02 -14.53 -2.64
C GLU A 281 -5.00 -13.46 -3.73
N ILE A 282 -6.15 -13.20 -4.35
CA ILE A 282 -6.27 -12.17 -5.41
C ILE A 282 -6.05 -10.77 -4.84
N LYS A 283 -6.63 -10.44 -3.67
CA LYS A 283 -6.42 -9.16 -3.00
C LYS A 283 -4.95 -8.87 -2.72
N ALA A 284 -4.22 -9.87 -2.21
CA ALA A 284 -2.79 -9.73 -1.94
C ALA A 284 -1.95 -9.46 -3.22
N LEU A 285 -2.38 -9.97 -4.37
CA LEU A 285 -1.73 -9.71 -5.65
C LEU A 285 -2.10 -8.33 -6.22
N ILE A 286 -3.31 -7.86 -5.98
CA ILE A 286 -3.75 -6.50 -6.33
C ILE A 286 -2.98 -5.47 -5.49
N GLU A 287 -2.87 -5.65 -4.18
CA GLU A 287 -2.12 -4.76 -3.28
C GLU A 287 -0.63 -4.63 -3.65
N LYS A 288 -0.06 -5.67 -4.28
CA LYS A 288 1.33 -5.68 -4.78
C LYS A 288 1.45 -5.21 -6.22
N GLU A 289 0.38 -4.72 -6.83
CA GLU A 289 0.32 -4.32 -8.24
C GLU A 289 0.73 -5.42 -9.24
N ILE A 290 0.65 -6.69 -8.82
CA ILE A 290 0.89 -7.85 -9.69
C ILE A 290 -0.33 -8.08 -10.60
N ILE A 291 -1.53 -7.81 -10.09
CA ILE A 291 -2.77 -7.79 -10.86
C ILE A 291 -3.28 -6.35 -10.87
N THR A 292 -3.45 -5.79 -12.05
CA THR A 292 -3.92 -4.41 -12.24
C THR A 292 -5.10 -4.36 -13.20
N ILE A 293 -5.93 -3.34 -13.05
CA ILE A 293 -7.06 -3.06 -13.94
C ILE A 293 -6.98 -1.62 -14.45
N ASN A 294 -7.30 -1.43 -15.70
CA ASN A 294 -7.54 -0.10 -16.25
C ASN A 294 -8.99 0.28 -15.96
N SER A 295 -9.21 1.29 -15.15
CA SER A 295 -10.54 1.69 -14.70
C SER A 295 -11.37 2.35 -15.81
N GLY A 296 -10.78 2.78 -16.94
CA GLY A 296 -11.50 3.35 -18.07
C GLY A 296 -12.06 2.33 -19.05
N ASP A 297 -11.31 1.27 -19.32
CA ASP A 297 -11.70 0.27 -20.33
C ASP A 297 -11.91 -1.14 -19.76
N GLY A 298 -11.57 -1.36 -18.49
CA GLY A 298 -11.70 -2.64 -17.82
C GLY A 298 -10.67 -3.68 -18.23
N SER A 299 -9.60 -3.30 -18.93
CA SER A 299 -8.53 -4.25 -19.27
C SER A 299 -7.72 -4.64 -18.03
N ILE A 300 -7.37 -5.93 -17.96
CA ILE A 300 -6.65 -6.53 -16.82
C ILE A 300 -5.25 -6.91 -17.26
N SER A 301 -4.27 -6.60 -16.42
CA SER A 301 -2.90 -7.06 -16.60
C SER A 301 -2.45 -7.89 -15.39
N ILE A 302 -1.71 -8.95 -15.66
CA ILE A 302 -1.09 -9.82 -14.65
C ILE A 302 0.38 -9.97 -15.02
N THR A 303 1.28 -9.63 -14.12
CA THR A 303 2.72 -9.74 -14.38
C THR A 303 3.17 -11.20 -14.28
N LYS A 304 4.32 -11.51 -14.89
CA LYS A 304 4.95 -12.83 -14.80
C LYS A 304 5.31 -13.28 -13.37
N ASP A 305 5.33 -12.34 -12.43
CA ASP A 305 5.68 -12.59 -11.03
C ASP A 305 4.47 -13.00 -10.17
N HIS A 306 3.34 -13.32 -10.81
CA HIS A 306 2.16 -13.81 -10.10
C HIS A 306 2.46 -15.13 -9.37
N THR A 307 1.81 -15.30 -8.22
CA THR A 307 1.95 -16.49 -7.36
C THR A 307 0.65 -17.29 -7.26
N LEU A 308 -0.24 -17.15 -8.26
CA LEU A 308 -1.50 -17.90 -8.31
C LEU A 308 -1.22 -19.40 -8.24
N SER A 309 -1.95 -20.12 -7.39
CA SER A 309 -1.84 -21.57 -7.27
C SER A 309 -2.38 -22.30 -8.53
N ILE A 310 -2.01 -23.58 -8.68
CA ILE A 310 -2.58 -24.39 -9.77
C ILE A 310 -4.07 -24.60 -9.50
N GLY A 311 -4.91 -24.34 -10.50
CA GLY A 311 -6.35 -24.44 -10.41
C GLY A 311 -7.08 -23.28 -11.09
N GLU A 312 -8.37 -23.17 -10.79
CA GLU A 312 -9.23 -22.12 -11.32
C GLU A 312 -9.27 -20.93 -10.35
N HIS A 313 -9.10 -19.73 -10.86
CA HIS A 313 -9.17 -18.46 -10.14
C HIS A 313 -10.17 -17.54 -10.82
N ASN A 314 -10.99 -16.89 -9.99
CA ASN A 314 -11.98 -15.92 -10.44
C ASN A 314 -11.59 -14.54 -9.92
N ILE A 315 -11.17 -13.66 -10.82
CA ILE A 315 -10.89 -12.25 -10.51
C ILE A 315 -12.19 -11.49 -10.69
N GLN A 316 -12.81 -11.06 -9.59
CA GLN A 316 -14.08 -10.35 -9.60
C GLN A 316 -13.86 -8.89 -10.01
N VAL A 317 -14.51 -8.47 -11.08
CA VAL A 317 -14.48 -7.11 -11.59
C VAL A 317 -15.87 -6.51 -11.48
N LYS A 318 -15.93 -5.32 -10.91
CA LYS A 318 -17.13 -4.52 -10.82
C LYS A 318 -17.07 -3.41 -11.87
N VAL A 319 -18.14 -3.24 -12.62
CA VAL A 319 -18.35 -2.11 -13.53
C VAL A 319 -19.52 -1.28 -13.04
N SER A 320 -19.36 0.03 -12.99
CA SER A 320 -20.41 0.96 -12.62
C SER A 320 -20.44 2.17 -13.55
N ASN A 321 -21.56 2.84 -13.60
CA ASN A 321 -21.70 4.16 -14.20
C ASN A 321 -22.79 4.95 -13.48
N ARG A 322 -23.09 6.15 -13.92
CA ARG A 322 -24.10 7.00 -13.26
C ARG A 322 -25.50 6.42 -13.24
N LYS A 323 -25.86 5.59 -14.22
CA LYS A 323 -27.16 4.91 -14.28
C LYS A 323 -27.19 3.63 -13.43
N ASN A 324 -26.04 3.02 -13.18
CA ASN A 324 -25.86 1.80 -12.40
C ASN A 324 -24.80 2.03 -11.32
N LYS A 325 -25.12 2.84 -10.32
CA LYS A 325 -24.18 3.22 -9.22
C LYS A 325 -23.75 2.01 -8.36
N GLU A 326 -24.65 1.05 -8.14
CA GLU A 326 -24.35 -0.20 -7.43
C GLU A 326 -23.34 -1.08 -8.18
N GLY A 327 -23.32 -0.94 -9.51
CA GLY A 327 -22.45 -1.68 -10.39
C GLY A 327 -22.92 -3.11 -10.69
N VAL A 328 -22.21 -3.74 -11.61
CA VAL A 328 -22.37 -5.14 -12.01
C VAL A 328 -21.05 -5.86 -11.82
N VAL A 329 -21.06 -6.98 -11.09
CA VAL A 329 -19.85 -7.78 -10.82
C VAL A 329 -19.83 -9.00 -11.75
N LYS A 330 -18.69 -9.21 -12.42
CA LYS A 330 -18.44 -10.40 -13.26
C LYS A 330 -17.00 -10.88 -13.06
N PRO A 331 -16.76 -12.20 -13.12
CA PRO A 331 -15.42 -12.74 -13.02
C PRO A 331 -14.68 -12.74 -14.36
N LEU A 332 -13.37 -12.51 -14.32
CA LEU A 332 -12.43 -13.09 -15.25
C LEU A 332 -11.96 -14.43 -14.67
N THR A 333 -12.29 -15.52 -15.32
CA THR A 333 -11.87 -16.87 -14.92
C THR A 333 -10.55 -17.23 -15.57
N ILE A 334 -9.56 -17.66 -14.76
CA ILE A 334 -8.23 -18.07 -15.22
C ILE A 334 -7.96 -19.47 -14.67
N THR A 335 -7.64 -20.41 -15.55
CA THR A 335 -7.19 -21.74 -15.16
C THR A 335 -5.65 -21.81 -15.23
N VAL A 336 -5.02 -21.95 -14.08
CA VAL A 336 -3.56 -21.99 -13.93
C VAL A 336 -3.07 -23.43 -13.93
N TYR A 337 -2.08 -23.71 -14.77
CA TYR A 337 -1.43 -25.00 -14.89
C TYR A 337 0.05 -24.90 -14.56
N LYS A 338 0.65 -26.02 -14.19
CA LYS A 338 2.11 -26.12 -14.15
C LYS A 338 2.65 -25.98 -15.58
N ASN A 339 3.67 -25.12 -15.77
CA ASN A 339 4.29 -24.95 -17.09
C ASN A 339 4.91 -26.29 -17.56
N PRO A 340 4.41 -26.89 -18.65
CA PRO A 340 4.91 -28.17 -19.13
C PRO A 340 6.35 -28.10 -19.64
N ASN A 341 6.85 -26.87 -19.88
CA ASN A 341 8.23 -26.64 -20.31
C ASN A 341 9.16 -26.31 -19.13
N SER A 342 8.65 -26.15 -17.90
CA SER A 342 9.50 -26.01 -16.72
C SER A 342 9.92 -27.40 -16.25
N MET A 343 11.18 -27.74 -16.45
CA MET A 343 11.79 -28.87 -15.80
C MET A 343 12.18 -28.46 -14.39
N ASP A 344 11.41 -28.88 -13.41
CA ASP A 344 11.84 -28.83 -12.02
C ASP A 344 12.68 -30.10 -11.71
N ASP A 345 13.39 -30.09 -10.58
CA ASP A 345 14.26 -31.20 -10.14
C ASP A 345 13.51 -32.54 -9.97
N THR A 346 12.19 -32.55 -10.14
CA THR A 346 11.36 -33.76 -10.02
C THR A 346 11.01 -34.37 -11.38
N HIS A 347 11.34 -33.70 -12.50
CA HIS A 347 11.08 -34.16 -13.85
C HIS A 347 12.38 -34.36 -14.61
N PHE A 348 12.85 -35.55 -14.66
CA PHE A 348 13.98 -35.90 -15.51
C PHE A 348 13.59 -37.05 -16.46
N VAL A 349 14.15 -37.02 -17.64
CA VAL A 349 14.08 -38.13 -18.58
C VAL A 349 15.39 -38.93 -18.40
N SER A 350 15.30 -40.06 -17.73
CA SER A 350 16.43 -40.96 -17.74
C SER A 350 16.33 -41.85 -18.99
N TRP A 351 17.35 -41.83 -19.78
CA TRP A 351 17.57 -42.84 -20.83
C TRP A 351 18.09 -44.07 -20.11
N GLY A 352 17.16 -44.96 -19.76
CA GLY A 352 17.51 -46.12 -18.97
C GLY A 352 18.44 -47.01 -19.71
N THR A 353 19.70 -46.89 -19.38
CA THR A 353 20.61 -47.99 -19.54
C THR A 353 21.88 -47.76 -18.79
N ASN A 354 22.46 -48.85 -18.40
CA ASN A 354 23.78 -48.93 -17.90
C ASN A 354 24.73 -48.10 -18.76
N VAL A 355 25.14 -46.97 -18.24
CA VAL A 355 26.16 -46.10 -18.80
C VAL A 355 27.50 -46.82 -18.88
N GLU A 356 27.58 -48.08 -18.38
CA GLU A 356 28.78 -48.90 -18.30
C GLU A 356 29.13 -49.65 -19.56
N THR A 357 28.25 -49.71 -20.55
CA THR A 357 28.60 -50.30 -21.85
C THR A 357 28.98 -49.23 -22.86
N PRO A 358 30.25 -49.16 -23.28
CA PRO A 358 30.65 -48.20 -24.31
C PRO A 358 29.92 -48.49 -25.61
N TYR A 359 29.53 -47.43 -26.31
CA TYR A 359 28.87 -47.50 -27.62
C TYR A 359 29.82 -48.13 -28.64
N GLU A 360 29.42 -49.23 -29.26
CA GLU A 360 30.14 -49.79 -30.41
C GLU A 360 29.73 -49.06 -31.69
N ILE A 361 30.71 -48.56 -32.42
CA ILE A 361 30.50 -47.87 -33.70
C ILE A 361 29.91 -48.87 -34.70
N GLY A 362 28.69 -48.55 -35.20
CA GLY A 362 27.99 -49.33 -36.21
C GLY A 362 26.92 -50.30 -35.68
N VAL A 363 26.72 -50.38 -34.39
CA VAL A 363 25.63 -51.19 -33.80
C VAL A 363 24.45 -50.30 -33.47
N LYS A 364 23.26 -50.63 -34.03
CA LYS A 364 22.03 -49.96 -33.72
C LYS A 364 21.66 -50.25 -32.26
N GLN A 365 21.59 -49.19 -31.43
CA GLN A 365 21.11 -49.29 -30.06
C GLN A 365 19.71 -48.70 -29.97
N ASP A 366 18.80 -49.43 -29.38
CA ASP A 366 17.43 -48.97 -29.12
C ASP A 366 17.38 -48.30 -27.75
N PHE A 367 17.15 -46.99 -27.76
CA PHE A 367 16.94 -46.21 -26.55
C PHE A 367 15.46 -46.07 -26.28
N THR A 368 15.02 -46.70 -25.22
CA THR A 368 13.63 -46.52 -24.74
C THR A 368 13.63 -45.55 -23.58
N PRO A 369 12.98 -44.39 -23.71
CA PRO A 369 12.87 -43.47 -22.58
C PRO A 369 12.02 -44.10 -21.44
N LYS A 370 12.56 -44.14 -20.23
CA LYS A 370 11.80 -44.52 -19.04
C LYS A 370 11.08 -43.28 -18.52
N LYS A 371 9.75 -43.37 -18.42
CA LYS A 371 8.95 -42.36 -17.75
C LYS A 371 8.94 -42.67 -16.26
N GLU A 372 9.57 -41.84 -15.46
CA GLU A 372 9.59 -42.00 -13.99
C GLU A 372 8.65 -41.02 -13.26
N SER A 373 7.82 -40.25 -13.95
CA SER A 373 6.83 -39.38 -13.34
C SER A 373 5.40 -39.78 -13.63
N THR A 374 4.54 -39.68 -12.64
CA THR A 374 3.10 -39.94 -12.73
C THR A 374 2.31 -38.75 -13.23
N SER A 375 2.95 -37.68 -13.69
CA SER A 375 2.24 -36.48 -14.17
C SER A 375 1.68 -36.69 -15.59
N LEU A 376 0.41 -36.31 -15.78
CA LEU A 376 -0.37 -36.42 -17.02
C LEU A 376 0.05 -35.42 -18.14
N TYR A 377 1.24 -34.82 -18.06
CA TYR A 377 1.66 -33.80 -19.00
C TYR A 377 2.38 -34.41 -20.21
N ARG A 378 2.02 -33.93 -21.40
CA ARG A 378 2.73 -34.27 -22.64
C ARG A 378 4.10 -33.61 -22.61
N ASN A 379 5.14 -34.37 -22.44
CA ASN A 379 6.51 -33.90 -22.62
C ASN A 379 6.82 -33.84 -24.12
N ILE A 380 6.84 -32.63 -24.68
CA ILE A 380 7.36 -32.41 -26.03
C ILE A 380 8.88 -32.29 -25.90
N ILE A 381 9.60 -33.34 -26.26
CA ILE A 381 11.06 -33.26 -26.35
C ILE A 381 11.39 -32.56 -27.67
N ARG A 382 11.88 -31.31 -27.57
CA ARG A 382 12.45 -30.60 -28.72
C ARG A 382 13.97 -30.73 -28.65
N PHE A 383 14.55 -31.44 -29.61
CA PHE A 383 16.00 -31.41 -29.82
C PHE A 383 16.37 -30.08 -30.48
N PRO A 384 17.38 -29.35 -29.96
CA PRO A 384 17.87 -28.18 -30.67
C PRO A 384 18.49 -28.64 -32.00
N ASN A 385 18.02 -28.06 -33.05
CA ASN A 385 18.33 -28.20 -34.46
C ASN A 385 19.76 -28.68 -34.73
N ARG A 386 19.95 -29.93 -35.19
CA ARG A 386 21.08 -30.28 -36.01
C ARG A 386 20.69 -31.38 -37.01
N GLY A 387 20.61 -30.93 -38.25
CA GLY A 387 20.87 -31.61 -39.49
C GLY A 387 20.38 -33.07 -39.61
N ASN A 388 19.38 -33.26 -40.43
CA ASN A 388 18.97 -34.52 -41.07
C ASN A 388 18.86 -35.75 -40.15
N ILE A 389 17.87 -35.74 -39.28
CA ILE A 389 17.27 -36.98 -38.81
C ILE A 389 16.02 -37.21 -39.66
N THR A 390 16.20 -37.90 -40.75
CA THR A 390 15.10 -38.46 -41.55
C THR A 390 14.64 -39.78 -40.92
N SER A 391 14.01 -39.71 -39.76
CA SER A 391 13.22 -40.83 -39.26
C SER A 391 12.08 -40.24 -38.42
N GLU A 392 10.90 -40.49 -38.87
CA GLU A 392 9.66 -40.22 -38.15
C GLU A 392 9.73 -40.95 -36.80
N LEU A 393 9.93 -40.18 -35.73
CA LEU A 393 9.71 -40.73 -34.41
C LEU A 393 8.16 -40.89 -34.26
N PRO A 394 7.72 -42.09 -33.85
CA PRO A 394 6.28 -42.29 -33.66
C PRO A 394 5.81 -41.37 -32.53
N ILE A 395 4.77 -40.56 -32.83
CA ILE A 395 4.04 -39.81 -31.82
C ILE A 395 3.34 -40.85 -30.95
N LEU A 396 3.92 -41.17 -29.81
CA LEU A 396 3.25 -41.97 -28.79
C LEU A 396 2.07 -41.15 -28.24
N GLY A 397 0.93 -41.28 -28.85
CA GLY A 397 -0.35 -40.85 -28.30
C GLY A 397 -0.65 -41.74 -27.10
N TYR A 398 -0.82 -41.15 -25.95
CA TYR A 398 -1.48 -41.80 -24.80
C TYR A 398 -2.92 -41.30 -24.74
N ASN A 399 -3.87 -42.25 -24.76
CA ASN A 399 -5.26 -42.07 -24.36
C ASN A 399 -5.34 -41.69 -22.88
#